data_e31f7a5ea0229ac26e560bf799d5013d
#
_entry.id   e31f7a5ea0229ac26e560bf799d5013d
#
_cell.length_a   1.000
_cell.length_b   1.000
_cell.length_c   1.000
_cell.angle_alpha   90.00
_cell.angle_beta   90.00
_cell.angle_gamma   90.00
#
_symmetry.space_group_name_H-M   'P 1'
#
loop_
_entity.id
_entity.type
_entity.pdbx_description
1 polymer ?
#
loop_
_entity_poly.entity_id
_entity_poly.type
_entity_poly.pdbx_seq_one_letter_code
_entity_poly.pdbx_strand_id
1 'polypeptide(L)'
;YRGLGGGGVGASICRSSARGVIRSTTDPPGGGKEAGSTLWLPRRSRLLIGIDDTDTPEEGATWTLAHNIARAIADDKTRYLSHTIVQLYPVPYRTKNCVAIVCEFATLDPAACADTFQALLERYTLSDKTGMAVYSGFDPSGLMPFGRSVKKGEVTAAEVDRVRPLVDVRMNGRGIVGAIAAIPFSTRYD
;
A
#
# COMPACT_ATOMS: atom_id res chain seq x y z
N TYR A 1 17.86 15.48 12.85
CA TYR A 1 16.91 16.09 13.76
C TYR A 1 17.61 17.13 14.62
N ARG A 2 17.02 18.31 14.75
CA ARG A 2 17.50 19.41 15.61
C ARG A 2 16.35 20.04 16.38
N GLY A 3 16.63 20.51 17.58
CA GLY A 3 15.67 21.19 18.44
C GLY A 3 16.33 22.22 19.36
N LEU A 4 15.55 23.01 20.04
CA LEU A 4 16.05 24.09 20.90
C LEU A 4 16.47 23.59 22.28
N GLY A 5 17.68 23.87 22.69
CA GLY A 5 18.21 23.73 24.05
C GLY A 5 17.92 22.38 24.70
N GLY A 6 17.55 22.36 25.96
CA GLY A 6 17.25 21.16 26.73
C GLY A 6 16.07 20.36 26.19
N GLY A 7 15.07 21.02 25.60
CA GLY A 7 13.97 20.33 24.92
C GLY A 7 14.44 19.54 23.71
N GLY A 8 15.42 20.03 22.97
CA GLY A 8 16.06 19.33 21.85
C GLY A 8 16.78 18.06 22.30
N VAL A 9 17.51 18.13 23.43
CA VAL A 9 18.20 16.95 24.02
C VAL A 9 17.18 15.89 24.42
N GLY A 10 16.16 16.25 25.18
CA GLY A 10 15.12 15.30 25.62
C GLY A 10 14.40 14.63 24.45
N ALA A 11 14.01 15.39 23.44
CA ALA A 11 13.37 14.87 22.25
C ALA A 11 14.33 13.98 21.43
N SER A 12 15.63 14.28 21.37
CA SER A 12 16.65 13.46 20.70
C SER A 12 16.82 12.12 21.38
N ILE A 13 16.92 12.10 22.71
CA ILE A 13 17.03 10.87 23.52
C ILE A 13 15.78 10.01 23.34
N CYS A 14 14.60 10.61 23.45
CA CYS A 14 13.34 9.89 23.26
C CYS A 14 13.24 9.22 21.86
N ARG A 15 13.62 9.93 20.80
CA ARG A 15 13.61 9.40 19.44
C ARG A 15 14.66 8.32 19.21
N SER A 16 15.84 8.45 19.85
CA SER A 16 16.91 7.45 19.72
C SER A 16 16.52 6.09 20.30
N SER A 17 15.60 6.08 21.25
CA SER A 17 15.06 4.88 21.89
C SER A 17 13.87 4.28 21.14
N ALA A 18 13.42 4.90 20.03
CA ALA A 18 12.27 4.41 19.28
C ALA A 18 12.57 3.06 18.60
N ARG A 19 11.56 2.17 18.59
CA ARG A 19 11.68 0.88 17.92
C ARG A 19 12.05 1.06 16.45
N GLY A 20 13.07 0.36 16.00
CA GLY A 20 13.56 0.38 14.62
C GLY A 20 14.73 1.34 14.38
N VAL A 21 15.19 2.09 15.38
CA VAL A 21 16.45 2.82 15.28
C VAL A 21 17.61 1.84 15.36
N ILE A 22 18.46 1.82 14.32
CA ILE A 22 19.63 0.92 14.24
C ILE A 22 20.80 1.52 15.02
N ARG A 23 20.98 2.83 14.90
CA ARG A 23 22.06 3.60 15.52
C ARG A 23 21.59 5.03 15.73
N SER A 24 22.11 5.68 16.77
CA SER A 24 21.92 7.10 17.00
C SER A 24 23.21 7.77 17.49
N THR A 25 23.36 9.06 17.16
CA THR A 25 24.31 9.97 17.82
C THR A 25 23.54 11.18 18.27
N THR A 26 23.80 11.63 19.51
CA THR A 26 23.12 12.80 20.11
C THR A 26 24.18 13.80 20.51
N ASP A 27 23.92 15.08 20.24
CA ASP A 27 24.79 16.16 20.68
C ASP A 27 24.83 16.18 22.23
N PRO A 28 25.98 16.49 22.84
CA PRO A 28 26.08 16.54 24.28
C PRO A 28 25.16 17.61 24.89
N PRO A 29 24.56 17.35 26.05
CA PRO A 29 23.80 18.36 26.79
C PRO A 29 24.76 19.43 27.27
N GLY A 30 24.61 20.66 26.86
CA GLY A 30 25.60 21.68 27.18
C GLY A 30 25.19 23.11 26.99
N GLY A 31 23.96 23.49 27.29
CA GLY A 31 23.56 24.89 27.31
C GLY A 31 23.63 25.64 25.96
N GLY A 32 23.86 24.94 24.87
CA GLY A 32 23.81 25.51 23.53
C GLY A 32 22.39 25.89 23.11
N LYS A 33 22.29 26.77 22.13
CA LYS A 33 21.01 27.22 21.60
C LYS A 33 20.26 26.10 20.89
N GLU A 34 20.97 25.12 20.35
CA GLU A 34 20.41 23.96 19.64
C GLU A 34 21.06 22.69 20.15
N ALA A 35 20.28 21.61 20.14
CA ALA A 35 20.76 20.26 20.32
C ALA A 35 20.09 19.35 19.27
N GLY A 36 20.79 18.37 18.78
CA GLY A 36 20.31 17.50 17.73
C GLY A 36 20.72 16.05 17.91
N SER A 37 20.19 15.22 17.04
CA SER A 37 20.63 13.85 16.89
C SER A 37 20.54 13.41 15.44
N THR A 38 21.38 12.44 15.09
CA THR A 38 21.30 11.70 13.84
C THR A 38 20.84 10.28 14.18
N LEU A 39 19.77 9.84 13.52
CA LEU A 39 19.22 8.51 13.66
C LEU A 39 19.41 7.74 12.36
N TRP A 40 19.86 6.50 12.46
CA TRP A 40 19.93 5.57 11.33
C TRP A 40 18.79 4.59 11.44
N LEU A 41 18.00 4.52 10.37
CA LEU A 41 16.82 3.66 10.26
C LEU A 41 17.01 2.72 9.06
N PRO A 42 16.44 1.50 9.09
CA PRO A 42 16.38 0.67 7.90
C PRO A 42 15.61 1.42 6.80
N ARG A 43 16.16 1.43 5.59
CA ARG A 43 15.45 1.99 4.43
C ARG A 43 14.31 1.03 4.07
N ARG A 44 13.07 1.50 4.18
CA ARG A 44 11.89 0.77 3.71
C ARG A 44 11.39 1.33 2.39
N SER A 45 10.93 0.45 1.54
CA SER A 45 10.23 0.79 0.30
C SER A 45 8.73 0.90 0.59
N ARG A 46 8.07 1.85 -0.03
CA ARG A 46 6.60 1.91 -0.09
C ARG A 46 6.11 0.95 -1.14
N LEU A 47 5.19 0.08 -0.78
CA LEU A 47 4.56 -0.89 -1.67
C LEU A 47 3.05 -0.73 -1.58
N LEU A 48 2.40 -0.63 -2.73
CA LEU A 48 0.96 -0.59 -2.88
C LEU A 48 0.51 -1.85 -3.60
N ILE A 49 -0.43 -2.58 -3.03
CA ILE A 49 -0.99 -3.79 -3.61
C ILE A 49 -2.49 -3.55 -3.84
N GLY A 50 -2.87 -3.40 -5.10
CA GLY A 50 -4.25 -3.31 -5.51
C GLY A 50 -4.84 -4.70 -5.77
N ILE A 51 -6.05 -4.98 -5.29
CA ILE A 51 -6.79 -6.22 -5.56
C ILE A 51 -8.27 -5.94 -5.81
N ASP A 52 -8.89 -6.81 -6.62
CA ASP A 52 -10.33 -6.76 -6.89
C ASP A 52 -10.86 -8.14 -7.32
N ASP A 53 -12.19 -8.28 -7.32
CA ASP A 53 -12.94 -9.48 -7.75
C ASP A 53 -12.47 -10.78 -7.03
N THR A 54 -12.30 -10.72 -5.70
CA THR A 54 -11.87 -11.89 -4.91
C THR A 54 -13.04 -12.69 -4.30
N ASP A 55 -14.24 -12.14 -4.37
CA ASP A 55 -15.48 -12.70 -3.83
C ASP A 55 -16.40 -13.21 -4.92
N THR A 56 -17.48 -13.87 -4.51
CA THR A 56 -18.61 -14.26 -5.36
C THR A 56 -19.86 -13.48 -4.98
N PRO A 57 -20.95 -13.54 -5.78
CA PRO A 57 -22.23 -12.92 -5.38
C PRO A 57 -22.74 -13.40 -4.03
N GLU A 58 -22.47 -14.66 -3.68
CA GLU A 58 -23.00 -15.34 -2.49
C GLU A 58 -22.13 -15.11 -1.25
N GLU A 59 -20.81 -15.16 -1.42
CA GLU A 59 -19.91 -15.14 -0.27
C GLU A 59 -18.60 -14.38 -0.51
N GLY A 60 -17.91 -14.09 0.60
CA GLY A 60 -16.67 -13.35 0.59
C GLY A 60 -16.86 -11.84 0.64
N ALA A 61 -15.73 -11.15 0.78
CA ALA A 61 -15.63 -9.71 0.67
C ALA A 61 -14.17 -9.34 0.42
N THR A 62 -13.89 -8.71 -0.71
CA THR A 62 -12.53 -8.32 -1.11
C THR A 62 -11.82 -7.51 -0.03
N TRP A 63 -12.51 -6.55 0.61
CA TRP A 63 -11.90 -5.71 1.65
C TRP A 63 -11.52 -6.48 2.93
N THR A 64 -12.30 -7.49 3.32
CA THR A 64 -12.01 -8.34 4.49
C THR A 64 -10.81 -9.24 4.19
N LEU A 65 -10.79 -9.88 3.02
CA LEU A 65 -9.68 -10.73 2.59
C LEU A 65 -8.38 -9.93 2.52
N ALA A 66 -8.42 -8.74 1.88
CA ALA A 66 -7.28 -7.83 1.79
C ALA A 66 -6.69 -7.49 3.17
N HIS A 67 -7.55 -7.09 4.12
CA HIS A 67 -7.14 -6.74 5.46
C HIS A 67 -6.53 -7.93 6.22
N ASN A 68 -7.16 -9.10 6.13
CA ASN A 68 -6.69 -10.30 6.81
C ASN A 68 -5.32 -10.75 6.29
N ILE A 69 -5.12 -10.75 4.97
CA ILE A 69 -3.82 -11.06 4.36
C ILE A 69 -2.79 -10.02 4.79
N ALA A 70 -3.11 -8.74 4.67
CA ALA A 70 -2.18 -7.66 5.03
C ALA A 70 -1.72 -7.73 6.49
N ARG A 71 -2.62 -8.09 7.41
CA ARG A 71 -2.28 -8.32 8.81
C ARG A 71 -1.45 -9.58 9.02
N ALA A 72 -1.74 -10.65 8.30
CA ALA A 72 -1.04 -11.93 8.44
C ALA A 72 0.44 -11.85 8.00
N ILE A 73 0.74 -11.04 6.98
CA ILE A 73 2.11 -10.86 6.48
C ILE A 73 2.89 -9.75 7.18
N ALA A 74 2.23 -8.97 8.05
CA ALA A 74 2.88 -7.88 8.77
C ALA A 74 3.82 -8.41 9.85
N ASP A 75 5.08 -7.95 9.82
CA ASP A 75 6.14 -8.29 10.75
C ASP A 75 7.11 -7.12 10.97
N ASP A 76 8.29 -7.40 11.54
CA ASP A 76 9.33 -6.39 11.74
C ASP A 76 9.98 -5.93 10.42
N LYS A 77 9.91 -6.71 9.34
CA LYS A 77 10.41 -6.35 8.01
C LYS A 77 9.36 -5.66 7.16
N THR A 78 8.11 -6.04 7.33
CA THR A 78 6.96 -5.55 6.54
C THR A 78 5.90 -4.97 7.46
N ARG A 79 5.71 -3.66 7.40
CA ARG A 79 4.67 -2.96 8.16
C ARG A 79 3.46 -2.72 7.28
N TYR A 80 2.33 -3.22 7.71
CA TYR A 80 1.04 -2.86 7.14
C TYR A 80 0.66 -1.46 7.65
N LEU A 81 0.45 -0.52 6.74
CA LEU A 81 0.16 0.88 7.08
C LEU A 81 -1.32 1.19 7.00
N SER A 82 -1.95 0.85 5.89
CA SER A 82 -3.36 1.15 5.65
C SER A 82 -3.93 0.28 4.53
N HIS A 83 -5.26 0.27 4.41
CA HIS A 83 -5.94 -0.06 3.18
C HIS A 83 -7.00 0.99 2.85
N THR A 84 -7.21 1.21 1.57
CA THR A 84 -8.22 2.13 1.06
C THR A 84 -9.25 1.34 0.26
N ILE A 85 -10.52 1.56 0.55
CA ILE A 85 -11.65 1.03 -0.19
C ILE A 85 -12.02 2.03 -1.27
N VAL A 86 -11.97 1.61 -2.52
CA VAL A 86 -12.22 2.48 -3.68
C VAL A 86 -13.49 2.04 -4.36
N GLN A 87 -14.54 2.87 -4.27
CA GLN A 87 -15.78 2.66 -5.02
C GLN A 87 -15.53 2.93 -6.51
N LEU A 88 -15.85 1.95 -7.35
CA LEU A 88 -15.77 2.03 -8.80
C LEU A 88 -17.14 2.20 -9.42
N TYR A 89 -17.17 2.42 -10.74
CA TYR A 89 -18.42 2.46 -11.51
C TYR A 89 -19.14 1.12 -11.45
N PRO A 90 -20.46 1.11 -11.17
CA PRO A 90 -21.22 -0.14 -11.05
C PRO A 90 -21.45 -0.80 -12.41
N VAL A 91 -20.72 -1.87 -12.69
CA VAL A 91 -20.88 -2.68 -13.89
C VAL A 91 -21.84 -3.85 -13.65
N PRO A 92 -22.61 -4.29 -14.66
CA PRO A 92 -23.60 -5.36 -14.50
C PRO A 92 -22.97 -6.73 -14.19
N TYR A 93 -21.75 -6.95 -14.60
CA TYR A 93 -21.00 -8.22 -14.43
C TYR A 93 -20.10 -8.26 -13.18
N ARG A 94 -20.32 -7.36 -12.21
CA ARG A 94 -19.59 -7.35 -10.94
C ARG A 94 -19.79 -8.65 -10.15
N THR A 95 -18.83 -9.00 -9.30
CA THR A 95 -18.96 -10.15 -8.38
C THR A 95 -20.02 -9.89 -7.33
N LYS A 96 -19.85 -8.83 -6.53
CA LYS A 96 -20.79 -8.44 -5.47
C LYS A 96 -20.98 -6.92 -5.44
N ASN A 97 -19.93 -6.22 -5.15
CA ASN A 97 -19.88 -4.77 -5.13
C ASN A 97 -18.79 -4.28 -6.08
N CYS A 98 -18.96 -3.12 -6.69
CA CYS A 98 -17.90 -2.52 -7.52
C CYS A 98 -16.91 -1.77 -6.61
N VAL A 99 -16.15 -2.52 -5.82
CA VAL A 99 -15.23 -1.99 -4.81
C VAL A 99 -13.89 -2.70 -4.91
N ALA A 100 -12.87 -1.98 -5.34
CA ALA A 100 -11.49 -2.44 -5.31
C ALA A 100 -10.77 -1.97 -4.04
N ILE A 101 -9.72 -2.67 -3.67
CA ILE A 101 -8.94 -2.38 -2.46
C ILE A 101 -7.48 -2.13 -2.84
N VAL A 102 -6.86 -1.14 -2.20
CA VAL A 102 -5.40 -1.00 -2.20
C VAL A 102 -4.87 -1.11 -0.77
N CYS A 103 -3.95 -2.03 -0.54
CA CYS A 103 -3.19 -2.15 0.70
C CYS A 103 -1.86 -1.44 0.57
N GLU A 104 -1.45 -0.72 1.61
CA GLU A 104 -0.19 0.02 1.68
C GLU A 104 0.76 -0.59 2.71
N PHE A 105 2.01 -0.80 2.30
CA PHE A 105 3.06 -1.36 3.13
C PHE A 105 4.32 -0.50 3.12
N ALA A 106 5.06 -0.54 4.24
CA ALA A 106 6.45 -0.12 4.32
C ALA A 106 7.31 -1.36 4.59
N THR A 107 8.03 -1.85 3.59
CA THR A 107 8.75 -3.13 3.66
C THR A 107 10.24 -2.98 3.36
N LEU A 108 11.07 -3.88 3.95
CA LEU A 108 12.49 -4.01 3.62
C LEU A 108 12.71 -4.84 2.36
N ASP A 109 11.75 -5.70 2.00
CA ASP A 109 11.79 -6.56 0.82
C ASP A 109 10.45 -6.51 0.08
N PRO A 110 10.32 -5.63 -0.92
CA PRO A 110 9.09 -5.49 -1.69
C PRO A 110 8.70 -6.75 -2.46
N ALA A 111 9.69 -7.49 -2.99
CA ALA A 111 9.42 -8.71 -3.75
C ALA A 111 8.83 -9.80 -2.85
N ALA A 112 9.50 -10.12 -1.73
CA ALA A 112 9.00 -11.10 -0.77
C ALA A 112 7.63 -10.73 -0.20
N CYS A 113 7.37 -9.43 0.04
CA CYS A 113 6.06 -8.96 0.49
C CYS A 113 4.97 -9.22 -0.56
N ALA A 114 5.23 -8.90 -1.83
CA ALA A 114 4.29 -9.13 -2.92
C ALA A 114 4.05 -10.62 -3.17
N ASP A 115 5.10 -11.44 -3.16
CA ASP A 115 5.02 -12.90 -3.37
C ASP A 115 4.20 -13.56 -2.25
N THR A 116 4.44 -13.19 -1.00
CA THR A 116 3.69 -13.73 0.15
C THR A 116 2.23 -13.30 0.11
N PHE A 117 1.95 -12.03 -0.25
CA PHE A 117 0.58 -11.54 -0.42
C PHE A 117 -0.14 -12.32 -1.53
N GLN A 118 0.51 -12.49 -2.69
CA GLN A 118 -0.04 -13.24 -3.82
C GLN A 118 -0.36 -14.68 -3.44
N ALA A 119 0.56 -15.40 -2.80
CA ALA A 119 0.36 -16.79 -2.41
C ALA A 119 -0.85 -16.97 -1.46
N LEU A 120 -1.05 -16.04 -0.53
CA LEU A 120 -2.23 -16.05 0.34
C LEU A 120 -3.51 -15.65 -0.42
N LEU A 121 -3.41 -14.69 -1.35
CA LEU A 121 -4.53 -14.29 -2.17
C LEU A 121 -5.01 -15.44 -3.06
N GLU A 122 -4.11 -16.15 -3.74
CA GLU A 122 -4.41 -17.33 -4.55
C GLU A 122 -5.06 -18.46 -3.73
N ARG A 123 -4.61 -18.62 -2.49
CA ARG A 123 -5.17 -19.64 -1.58
C ARG A 123 -6.57 -19.36 -1.10
N TYR A 124 -6.93 -18.08 -0.90
CA TYR A 124 -8.16 -17.69 -0.21
C TYR A 124 -9.16 -16.93 -1.07
N THR A 125 -8.81 -16.60 -2.31
CA THR A 125 -9.80 -16.04 -3.24
C THR A 125 -10.86 -17.07 -3.59
N LEU A 126 -12.09 -16.61 -3.74
CA LEU A 126 -13.25 -17.42 -4.13
C LEU A 126 -13.58 -17.26 -5.61
N SER A 127 -12.83 -16.44 -6.34
CA SER A 127 -13.14 -16.06 -7.72
C SER A 127 -11.96 -16.34 -8.65
N ASP A 128 -12.25 -16.90 -9.81
CA ASP A 128 -11.34 -17.07 -10.94
C ASP A 128 -11.02 -15.75 -11.68
N LYS A 129 -11.70 -14.67 -11.28
CA LYS A 129 -11.62 -13.34 -11.89
C LYS A 129 -10.74 -12.37 -11.10
N THR A 130 -10.11 -12.85 -10.04
CA THR A 130 -9.27 -12.04 -9.16
C THR A 130 -8.16 -11.32 -9.94
N GLY A 131 -8.06 -10.03 -9.70
CA GLY A 131 -6.96 -9.19 -10.17
C GLY A 131 -6.05 -8.76 -9.02
N MET A 132 -4.74 -8.75 -9.27
CA MET A 132 -3.73 -8.20 -8.36
C MET A 132 -2.69 -7.43 -9.16
N ALA A 133 -2.44 -6.19 -8.74
CA ALA A 133 -1.39 -5.32 -9.27
C ALA A 133 -0.55 -4.74 -8.13
N VAL A 134 0.74 -4.60 -8.37
CA VAL A 134 1.70 -4.08 -7.40
C VAL A 134 2.37 -2.83 -7.94
N TYR A 135 2.45 -1.80 -7.12
CA TYR A 135 3.17 -0.56 -7.40
C TYR A 135 4.22 -0.32 -6.32
N SER A 136 5.47 -0.16 -6.72
CA SER A 136 6.58 0.17 -5.81
C SER A 136 7.03 1.60 -6.04
N GLY A 137 6.78 2.47 -5.06
CA GLY A 137 7.14 3.87 -5.15
C GLY A 137 6.27 4.79 -4.29
N PHE A 138 6.64 6.07 -4.26
CA PHE A 138 5.95 7.06 -3.42
C PHE A 138 4.82 7.78 -4.15
N ASP A 139 4.90 7.94 -5.47
CA ASP A 139 3.95 8.73 -6.23
C ASP A 139 3.27 7.92 -7.36
N PRO A 140 2.08 7.35 -7.09
CA PRO A 140 1.30 6.64 -8.10
C PRO A 140 0.42 7.58 -8.97
N SER A 141 0.69 8.89 -8.98
CA SER A 141 -0.15 9.88 -9.68
C SER A 141 -0.31 9.64 -11.18
N GLY A 142 0.66 8.96 -11.81
CA GLY A 142 0.56 8.54 -13.22
C GLY A 142 -0.61 7.59 -13.50
N LEU A 143 -1.12 6.89 -12.49
CA LEU A 143 -2.32 6.03 -12.58
C LEU A 143 -3.63 6.78 -12.32
N MET A 144 -3.59 8.01 -11.80
CA MET A 144 -4.79 8.75 -11.40
C MET A 144 -5.80 9.00 -12.54
N PRO A 145 -5.38 9.36 -13.77
CA PRO A 145 -6.32 9.51 -14.88
C PRO A 145 -7.11 8.24 -15.15
N PHE A 146 -6.44 7.08 -15.14
CA PHE A 146 -7.08 5.77 -15.31
C PHE A 146 -8.04 5.46 -14.15
N GLY A 147 -7.60 5.63 -12.90
CA GLY A 147 -8.44 5.41 -11.72
C GLY A 147 -9.73 6.24 -11.77
N ARG A 148 -9.64 7.52 -12.19
CA ARG A 148 -10.80 8.39 -12.37
C ARG A 148 -11.72 7.96 -13.51
N SER A 149 -11.17 7.43 -14.62
CA SER A 149 -11.97 6.86 -15.70
C SER A 149 -12.80 5.68 -15.22
N VAL A 150 -12.19 4.73 -14.50
CA VAL A 150 -12.87 3.55 -13.95
C VAL A 150 -13.94 3.91 -12.89
N LYS A 151 -13.79 5.03 -12.18
CA LYS A 151 -14.84 5.54 -11.28
C LYS A 151 -16.04 6.15 -12.02
N LYS A 152 -15.87 6.56 -13.27
CA LYS A 152 -16.90 7.24 -14.06
C LYS A 152 -17.64 6.35 -15.04
N GLY A 153 -17.04 5.24 -15.44
CA GLY A 153 -17.60 4.35 -16.44
C GLY A 153 -16.75 3.13 -16.73
N GLU A 154 -17.21 2.31 -17.65
CA GLU A 154 -16.44 1.20 -18.17
C GLU A 154 -15.24 1.71 -18.99
N VAL A 155 -14.13 1.00 -18.89
CA VAL A 155 -12.90 1.30 -19.65
C VAL A 155 -12.62 0.21 -20.66
N THR A 156 -11.95 0.57 -21.74
CA THR A 156 -11.56 -0.36 -22.82
C THR A 156 -10.29 -1.14 -22.46
N ALA A 157 -10.07 -2.27 -23.10
CA ALA A 157 -8.82 -3.03 -22.98
C ALA A 157 -7.59 -2.19 -23.33
N ALA A 158 -7.68 -1.31 -24.33
CA ALA A 158 -6.59 -0.40 -24.72
C ALA A 158 -6.23 0.61 -23.62
N GLU A 159 -7.18 1.05 -22.80
CA GLU A 159 -6.91 1.92 -21.66
C GLU A 159 -6.19 1.17 -20.54
N VAL A 160 -6.57 -0.07 -20.30
CA VAL A 160 -5.88 -0.96 -19.35
C VAL A 160 -4.44 -1.23 -19.81
N ASP A 161 -4.24 -1.54 -21.09
CA ASP A 161 -2.92 -1.84 -21.65
C ASP A 161 -1.95 -0.66 -21.56
N ARG A 162 -2.44 0.59 -21.63
CA ARG A 162 -1.61 1.79 -21.47
C ARG A 162 -1.04 1.93 -20.06
N VAL A 163 -1.74 1.47 -19.04
CA VAL A 163 -1.31 1.61 -17.64
C VAL A 163 -0.60 0.37 -17.08
N ARG A 164 -0.74 -0.78 -17.75
CA ARG A 164 -0.03 -2.01 -17.36
C ARG A 164 1.48 -1.85 -17.17
N PRO A 165 2.23 -1.11 -18.01
CA PRO A 165 3.66 -0.93 -17.83
C PRO A 165 4.04 -0.14 -16.57
N LEU A 166 3.09 0.52 -15.91
CA LEU A 166 3.31 1.31 -14.69
C LEU A 166 3.21 0.47 -13.42
N VAL A 167 2.80 -0.79 -13.51
CA VAL A 167 2.58 -1.70 -12.39
C VAL A 167 3.14 -3.08 -12.68
N ASP A 168 3.40 -3.86 -11.64
CA ASP A 168 3.66 -5.29 -11.74
C ASP A 168 2.32 -6.04 -11.61
N VAL A 169 1.85 -6.62 -12.72
CA VAL A 169 0.61 -7.40 -12.77
C VAL A 169 0.89 -8.82 -12.29
N ARG A 170 0.29 -9.22 -11.17
CA ARG A 170 0.52 -10.52 -10.53
C ARG A 170 -0.61 -11.52 -10.78
N MET A 171 -1.86 -11.06 -10.75
CA MET A 171 -3.04 -11.87 -11.10
C MET A 171 -3.86 -11.12 -12.14
N ASN A 172 -4.14 -11.79 -13.26
CA ASN A 172 -4.69 -11.13 -14.45
C ASN A 172 -6.13 -11.55 -14.74
N GLY A 173 -6.93 -11.79 -13.73
CA GLY A 173 -8.37 -11.90 -13.89
C GLY A 173 -9.00 -10.56 -14.28
N ARG A 174 -10.31 -10.55 -14.53
CA ARG A 174 -11.03 -9.31 -14.86
C ARG A 174 -10.88 -8.21 -13.81
N GLY A 175 -10.74 -8.57 -12.54
CA GLY A 175 -10.49 -7.66 -11.43
C GLY A 175 -9.21 -6.84 -11.54
N ILE A 176 -8.34 -7.13 -12.55
CA ILE A 176 -7.12 -6.33 -12.77
C ILE A 176 -7.43 -4.85 -13.05
N VAL A 177 -8.58 -4.56 -13.65
CA VAL A 177 -9.05 -3.19 -13.92
C VAL A 177 -9.20 -2.43 -12.61
N GLY A 178 -9.95 -2.97 -11.67
CA GLY A 178 -10.18 -2.37 -10.36
C GLY A 178 -8.90 -2.37 -9.50
N ALA A 179 -8.12 -3.44 -9.54
CA ALA A 179 -6.85 -3.53 -8.83
C ALA A 179 -5.88 -2.39 -9.20
N ILE A 180 -5.70 -2.12 -10.50
CA ILE A 180 -4.87 -0.99 -10.97
C ILE A 180 -5.52 0.35 -10.62
N ALA A 181 -6.84 0.47 -10.83
CA ALA A 181 -7.57 1.71 -10.60
C ALA A 181 -7.54 2.17 -9.14
N ALA A 182 -7.46 1.24 -8.18
CA ALA A 182 -7.43 1.55 -6.75
C ALA A 182 -6.10 2.16 -6.28
N ILE A 183 -4.97 1.79 -6.91
CA ILE A 183 -3.62 2.16 -6.46
C ILE A 183 -3.43 3.67 -6.23
N PRO A 184 -3.84 4.57 -7.14
CA PRO A 184 -3.58 6.00 -6.97
C PRO A 184 -4.40 6.64 -5.84
N PHE A 185 -5.44 5.98 -5.35
CA PHE A 185 -6.28 6.47 -4.25
C PHE A 185 -5.76 6.09 -2.85
N SER A 186 -4.64 5.38 -2.74
CA SER A 186 -4.05 4.97 -1.45
C SER A 186 -3.83 6.12 -0.47
N THR A 187 -3.65 7.35 -0.96
CA THR A 187 -3.39 8.56 -0.14
C THR A 187 -4.28 9.75 -0.51
N ARG A 188 -5.27 9.55 -1.37
CA ARG A 188 -6.19 10.61 -1.81
C ARG A 188 -7.62 10.15 -1.62
N TYR A 189 -8.37 10.96 -0.92
CA TYR A 189 -9.81 10.80 -0.70
C TYR A 189 -10.53 11.80 -1.61
N ASP A 190 -11.02 11.33 -2.75
CA ASP A 190 -11.85 12.12 -3.68
C ASP A 190 -13.32 11.72 -3.57
#